data_14fa5ef9c19f1db4e21c1ad7225e182e
#
_entry.id   14fa5ef9c19f1db4e21c1ad7225e182e
#
_cell.length_a   1.000
_cell.length_b   1.000
_cell.length_c   1.000
_cell.angle_alpha   90.00
_cell.angle_beta   90.00
_cell.angle_gamma   90.00
#
_symmetry.space_group_name_H-M   'P 1'
#
loop_
_entity.id
_entity.type
_entity.pdbx_description
1 polymer ?
#
loop_
_entity_poly.entity_id
_entity_poly.type
_entity_poly.pdbx_seq_one_letter_code
_entity_poly.pdbx_strand_id
1 'polypeptide(L)'
;MSGTSATAIATTSPPYEVDECRGVLRVYSDGSIVRSSKPSFNVPIYDDGSVIWKDVQFDSINNLHLRLYKPATSSSNYCFRLALDLQALIISPDYRLAPENRLPAAIEDSYMAVKWLALQAQAKSNPWLSDVADFSRIFISGSSAGGNIAHNLAVRLGAGSGELDPVRVRGYVLLAPFFGGTALTRSEAEGPKDAFLNWELIDRFWRLSIPIGETTDHPLVNPFGPVSPNLESKDLDPMLVVVGSSDLLRDRVKDYAKKLKGWGKKVEYVEFEGKQHGFFNIDPISPDSDQLMLLIKQFITEN
;
A
#
# COMPACT_ATOMS: atom_id res chain seq x y z
N MET A 1 33.44 -20.22 58.08
CA MET A 1 33.42 -18.98 57.26
C MET A 1 32.42 -19.19 56.14
N SER A 2 31.21 -18.72 56.35
CA SER A 2 30.11 -18.83 55.39
C SER A 2 30.10 -17.53 54.54
N GLY A 3 30.51 -17.66 53.28
CA GLY A 3 30.43 -16.57 52.33
C GLY A 3 29.03 -16.47 51.73
N THR A 4 28.29 -15.46 52.12
CA THR A 4 27.02 -15.07 51.46
C THR A 4 27.30 -14.40 50.15
N SER A 5 27.00 -15.10 49.03
CA SER A 5 27.02 -14.52 47.70
C SER A 5 25.79 -13.63 47.56
N ALA A 6 26.03 -12.33 47.49
CA ALA A 6 24.99 -11.35 47.18
C ALA A 6 24.76 -11.36 45.64
N THR A 7 23.62 -11.89 45.24
CA THR A 7 23.13 -11.80 43.85
C THR A 7 22.73 -10.36 43.59
N ALA A 8 23.48 -9.67 42.75
CA ALA A 8 23.14 -8.33 42.28
C ALA A 8 21.86 -8.40 41.44
N ILE A 9 20.76 -7.87 41.96
CA ILE A 9 19.54 -7.64 41.19
C ILE A 9 19.83 -6.49 40.23
N ALA A 10 19.96 -6.81 38.97
CA ALA A 10 20.06 -5.80 37.91
C ALA A 10 18.73 -5.05 37.88
N THR A 11 18.71 -3.82 38.38
CA THR A 11 17.59 -2.89 38.22
C THR A 11 17.57 -2.43 36.78
N THR A 12 16.79 -3.11 35.94
CA THR A 12 16.49 -2.60 34.58
C THR A 12 15.63 -1.34 34.74
N SER A 13 16.13 -0.22 34.19
CA SER A 13 15.31 0.99 34.10
C SER A 13 14.00 0.68 33.37
N PRO A 14 12.88 1.31 33.77
CA PRO A 14 11.62 1.11 33.07
C PRO A 14 11.76 1.51 31.59
N PRO A 15 11.06 0.82 30.67
CA PRO A 15 11.09 1.18 29.26
C PRO A 15 10.64 2.63 29.07
N TYR A 16 11.35 3.38 28.23
CA TYR A 16 11.01 4.75 27.86
C TYR A 16 10.66 4.83 26.37
N GLU A 17 9.83 5.78 25.97
CA GLU A 17 9.42 6.00 24.60
C GLU A 17 10.60 6.47 23.76
N VAL A 18 10.87 5.75 22.65
CA VAL A 18 11.95 6.05 21.70
C VAL A 18 11.44 6.58 20.38
N ASP A 19 10.18 6.29 20.03
CA ASP A 19 9.54 6.81 18.84
C ASP A 19 8.01 6.89 19.03
N GLU A 20 7.39 7.87 18.37
CA GLU A 20 5.95 8.12 18.46
C GLU A 20 5.43 8.61 17.11
N CYS A 21 4.25 8.15 16.68
CA CYS A 21 3.64 8.56 15.43
C CYS A 21 2.21 9.08 15.67
N ARG A 22 2.07 10.39 15.90
CA ARG A 22 0.80 11.13 16.01
C ARG A 22 -0.27 10.46 16.88
N GLY A 23 0.10 9.89 18.00
CA GLY A 23 -0.79 9.16 18.91
C GLY A 23 -1.29 7.82 18.38
N VAL A 24 -0.91 7.41 17.18
CA VAL A 24 -1.32 6.12 16.58
C VAL A 24 -0.45 4.98 17.05
N LEU A 25 0.85 5.25 17.20
CA LEU A 25 1.87 4.24 17.49
C LEU A 25 2.93 4.84 18.44
N ARG A 26 3.33 4.05 19.44
CA ARG A 26 4.48 4.32 20.32
C ARG A 26 5.40 3.12 20.35
N VAL A 27 6.69 3.36 20.25
CA VAL A 27 7.76 2.36 20.34
C VAL A 27 8.59 2.65 21.57
N TYR A 28 8.87 1.64 22.37
CA TYR A 28 9.62 1.75 23.61
C TYR A 28 11.03 1.16 23.49
N SER A 29 11.92 1.55 24.40
CA SER A 29 13.33 1.15 24.43
C SER A 29 13.57 -0.36 24.59
N ASP A 30 12.60 -1.10 25.09
CA ASP A 30 12.61 -2.58 25.19
C ASP A 30 12.07 -3.27 23.91
N GLY A 31 11.72 -2.49 22.88
CA GLY A 31 11.12 -3.00 21.63
C GLY A 31 9.61 -3.22 21.70
N SER A 32 8.97 -2.97 22.85
CA SER A 32 7.51 -3.05 22.94
C SER A 32 6.83 -1.94 22.13
N ILE A 33 5.65 -2.26 21.58
CA ILE A 33 4.90 -1.38 20.69
C ILE A 33 3.48 -1.26 21.22
N VAL A 34 3.00 -0.02 21.32
CA VAL A 34 1.63 0.30 21.73
C VAL A 34 0.93 1.00 20.57
N ARG A 35 -0.17 0.41 20.09
CA ARG A 35 -1.05 1.02 19.08
C ARG A 35 -2.27 1.64 19.73
N SER A 36 -2.65 2.81 19.25
CA SER A 36 -3.89 3.45 19.70
C SER A 36 -5.11 2.66 19.22
N SER A 37 -6.06 2.45 20.09
CA SER A 37 -7.39 1.93 19.74
C SER A 37 -8.27 3.00 19.04
N LYS A 38 -7.83 4.27 19.07
CA LYS A 38 -8.50 5.40 18.43
C LYS A 38 -7.47 6.16 17.59
N PRO A 39 -7.18 5.69 16.36
CA PRO A 39 -6.25 6.42 15.50
C PRO A 39 -6.79 7.82 15.23
N SER A 40 -5.90 8.82 15.21
CA SER A 40 -6.25 10.22 14.98
C SER A 40 -6.76 10.49 13.56
N PHE A 41 -6.67 9.52 12.67
CA PHE A 41 -7.17 9.56 11.29
C PHE A 41 -8.48 8.76 11.19
N ASN A 42 -9.54 9.34 11.69
CA ASN A 42 -10.86 8.75 11.51
C ASN A 42 -11.41 9.23 10.17
N VAL A 43 -11.20 8.45 9.10
CA VAL A 43 -11.95 8.63 7.87
C VAL A 43 -13.36 8.10 8.17
N PRO A 44 -14.41 8.94 8.11
CA PRO A 44 -15.76 8.48 8.39
C PRO A 44 -16.12 7.35 7.43
N ILE A 45 -16.47 6.19 7.97
CA ILE A 45 -17.05 5.10 7.20
C ILE A 45 -18.56 5.35 7.19
N TYR A 46 -19.08 5.83 6.07
CA TYR A 46 -20.52 5.89 5.84
C TYR A 46 -20.93 4.56 5.21
N ASP A 47 -21.41 3.64 6.03
CA ASP A 47 -22.06 2.42 5.57
C ASP A 47 -23.57 2.73 5.46
N ASP A 48 -24.04 2.98 4.25
CA ASP A 48 -25.45 3.22 3.92
C ASP A 48 -26.15 1.97 3.34
N GLY A 49 -25.50 0.81 3.44
CA GLY A 49 -25.99 -0.44 2.92
C GLY A 49 -25.83 -0.64 1.41
N SER A 50 -25.14 0.28 0.74
CA SER A 50 -24.95 0.28 -0.72
C SER A 50 -23.92 -0.71 -1.22
N VAL A 51 -23.06 -1.17 -0.33
CA VAL A 51 -22.06 -2.22 -0.58
C VAL A 51 -22.20 -3.27 0.50
N ILE A 52 -22.37 -4.49 0.10
CA ILE A 52 -22.29 -5.63 1.02
C ILE A 52 -20.84 -6.08 1.12
N TRP A 53 -20.41 -6.46 2.30
CA TRP A 53 -19.04 -6.91 2.53
C TRP A 53 -18.99 -8.12 3.47
N LYS A 54 -17.90 -8.87 3.38
CA LYS A 54 -17.56 -9.94 4.33
C LYS A 54 -16.08 -10.12 4.46
N ASP A 55 -15.64 -10.55 5.64
CA ASP A 55 -14.26 -10.94 5.88
C ASP A 55 -14.06 -12.43 5.62
N VAL A 56 -12.92 -12.77 5.05
CA VAL A 56 -12.51 -14.15 4.76
C VAL A 56 -11.06 -14.31 5.18
N GLN A 57 -10.76 -15.36 5.93
CA GLN A 57 -9.38 -15.70 6.27
C GLN A 57 -8.69 -16.29 5.04
N PHE A 58 -7.55 -15.72 4.65
CA PHE A 58 -6.74 -16.22 3.52
C PHE A 58 -5.41 -16.84 3.95
N ASP A 59 -4.91 -16.50 5.14
CA ASP A 59 -3.73 -17.08 5.75
C ASP A 59 -4.03 -17.44 7.21
N SER A 60 -4.12 -18.74 7.50
CA SER A 60 -4.39 -19.24 8.85
C SER A 60 -3.15 -19.22 9.75
N ILE A 61 -1.94 -19.22 9.19
CA ILE A 61 -0.68 -19.23 9.94
C ILE A 61 -0.47 -17.87 10.59
N ASN A 62 -0.64 -16.81 9.83
CA ASN A 62 -0.47 -15.43 10.28
C ASN A 62 -1.79 -14.80 10.74
N ASN A 63 -2.91 -15.55 10.72
CA ASN A 63 -4.25 -15.06 11.03
C ASN A 63 -4.67 -13.85 10.20
N LEU A 64 -4.35 -13.85 8.90
CA LEU A 64 -4.65 -12.74 8.00
C LEU A 64 -5.99 -12.93 7.31
N HIS A 65 -6.71 -11.82 7.20
CA HIS A 65 -8.02 -11.75 6.58
C HIS A 65 -8.01 -10.80 5.40
N LEU A 66 -8.92 -10.99 4.48
CA LEU A 66 -9.23 -10.03 3.44
C LEU A 66 -10.73 -9.70 3.49
N ARG A 67 -11.04 -8.47 3.09
CA ARG A 67 -12.44 -8.04 2.98
C ARG A 67 -12.85 -7.99 1.53
N LEU A 68 -13.95 -8.67 1.23
CA LEU A 68 -14.62 -8.65 -0.06
C LEU A 68 -15.72 -7.59 -0.02
N TYR A 69 -15.74 -6.69 -1.00
CA TYR A 69 -16.81 -5.70 -1.18
C TYR A 69 -17.50 -5.93 -2.51
N LYS A 70 -18.82 -6.01 -2.47
CA LYS A 70 -19.68 -6.20 -3.64
C LYS A 70 -20.71 -5.07 -3.71
N PRO A 71 -20.87 -4.38 -4.85
CA PRO A 71 -21.86 -3.31 -4.98
C PRO A 71 -23.27 -3.83 -4.78
N ALA A 72 -24.07 -3.07 -4.04
CA ALA A 72 -25.51 -3.29 -3.89
C ALA A 72 -26.32 -2.06 -4.29
N THR A 73 -25.94 -0.84 -3.81
CA THR A 73 -26.49 0.49 -4.17
C THR A 73 -25.51 1.58 -3.73
N SER A 74 -25.69 2.88 -3.85
CA SER A 74 -24.65 3.93 -3.74
C SER A 74 -24.06 4.28 -2.35
N SER A 75 -22.74 4.59 -2.20
CA SER A 75 -22.04 5.05 -0.96
C SER A 75 -20.61 5.63 -1.09
N SER A 76 -19.98 6.11 0.03
CA SER A 76 -18.96 7.15 0.09
C SER A 76 -17.58 6.81 0.73
N ASN A 77 -17.13 5.55 0.84
CA ASN A 77 -15.77 5.16 1.25
C ASN A 77 -14.93 4.78 0.01
N TYR A 78 -13.56 4.92 0.04
CA TYR A 78 -12.73 4.63 -1.13
C TYR A 78 -12.93 3.22 -1.70
N CYS A 79 -12.91 2.16 -0.87
CA CYS A 79 -13.20 0.80 -1.34
C CYS A 79 -14.67 0.65 -1.76
N PHE A 80 -15.58 1.30 -1.06
CA PHE A 80 -16.99 1.37 -1.43
C PHE A 80 -17.15 2.11 -2.76
N ARG A 81 -16.49 3.26 -2.92
CA ARG A 81 -16.48 4.00 -4.19
C ARG A 81 -15.90 3.19 -5.33
N LEU A 82 -14.77 2.53 -5.13
CA LEU A 82 -14.21 1.63 -6.14
C LEU A 82 -15.23 0.55 -6.53
N ALA A 83 -15.88 -0.09 -5.56
CA ALA A 83 -16.88 -1.11 -5.85
C ALA A 83 -18.05 -0.57 -6.68
N LEU A 84 -18.57 0.60 -6.31
CA LEU A 84 -19.73 1.21 -6.94
C LEU A 84 -19.44 1.86 -8.27
N ASP A 85 -18.45 2.77 -8.30
CA ASP A 85 -18.16 3.59 -9.48
C ASP A 85 -17.60 2.73 -10.61
N LEU A 86 -16.86 1.68 -10.27
CA LEU A 86 -16.32 0.72 -11.23
C LEU A 86 -17.24 -0.47 -11.50
N GLN A 87 -18.31 -0.66 -10.71
CA GLN A 87 -19.15 -1.87 -10.72
C GLN A 87 -18.30 -3.13 -10.62
N ALA A 88 -17.36 -3.13 -9.67
CA ALA A 88 -16.33 -4.16 -9.48
C ALA A 88 -16.43 -4.82 -8.11
N LEU A 89 -16.02 -6.09 -8.05
CA LEU A 89 -15.73 -6.74 -6.79
C LEU A 89 -14.35 -6.26 -6.30
N ILE A 90 -14.31 -5.71 -5.08
CA ILE A 90 -13.07 -5.24 -4.47
C ILE A 90 -12.61 -6.24 -3.41
N ILE A 91 -11.32 -6.57 -3.45
CA ILE A 91 -10.65 -7.44 -2.48
C ILE A 91 -9.58 -6.61 -1.77
N SER A 92 -9.77 -6.38 -0.48
CA SER A 92 -8.83 -5.61 0.34
C SER A 92 -8.16 -6.54 1.36
N PRO A 93 -6.91 -6.98 1.11
CA PRO A 93 -6.20 -7.81 2.06
C PRO A 93 -5.73 -6.98 3.26
N ASP A 94 -5.86 -7.57 4.43
CA ASP A 94 -5.17 -7.16 5.64
C ASP A 94 -3.76 -7.74 5.60
N TYR A 95 -2.76 -6.92 5.83
CA TYR A 95 -1.36 -7.34 5.83
C TYR A 95 -0.68 -6.94 7.14
N ARG A 96 0.35 -7.67 7.55
CA ARG A 96 1.10 -7.40 8.78
C ARG A 96 1.78 -6.04 8.73
N LEU A 97 1.63 -5.30 9.83
CA LEU A 97 2.09 -3.92 9.92
C LEU A 97 3.48 -3.82 10.54
N ALA A 98 4.25 -2.85 10.08
CA ALA A 98 5.46 -2.39 10.73
C ALA A 98 5.10 -1.54 11.98
N PRO A 99 5.99 -1.46 12.96
CA PRO A 99 7.35 -1.99 13.00
C PRO A 99 7.44 -3.45 13.52
N GLU A 100 6.32 -4.06 13.97
CA GLU A 100 6.30 -5.46 14.44
C GLU A 100 6.71 -6.40 13.32
N ASN A 101 6.27 -6.11 12.10
CA ASN A 101 6.58 -6.89 10.90
C ASN A 101 7.09 -5.94 9.81
N ARG A 102 8.40 -5.76 9.78
CA ARG A 102 9.06 -4.91 8.78
C ARG A 102 8.98 -5.54 7.38
N LEU A 103 9.26 -4.74 6.35
CA LEU A 103 9.41 -5.27 5.00
C LEU A 103 10.38 -6.47 5.00
N PRO A 104 10.07 -7.53 4.26
CA PRO A 104 9.07 -7.65 3.19
C PRO A 104 7.67 -8.10 3.64
N ALA A 105 7.35 -8.24 4.93
CA ALA A 105 6.14 -8.90 5.43
C ALA A 105 4.86 -8.46 4.70
N ALA A 106 4.60 -7.15 4.58
CA ALA A 106 3.41 -6.63 3.90
C ALA A 106 3.34 -7.02 2.41
N ILE A 107 4.49 -7.09 1.73
CA ILE A 107 4.56 -7.50 0.31
C ILE A 107 4.27 -8.99 0.17
N GLU A 108 4.85 -9.82 1.06
CA GLU A 108 4.61 -11.27 1.06
C GLU A 108 3.15 -11.59 1.35
N ASP A 109 2.54 -10.92 2.35
CA ASP A 109 1.13 -11.10 2.69
C ASP A 109 0.21 -10.72 1.52
N SER A 110 0.52 -9.61 0.86
CA SER A 110 -0.23 -9.15 -0.31
C SER A 110 -0.08 -10.11 -1.50
N TYR A 111 1.12 -10.67 -1.71
CA TYR A 111 1.33 -11.72 -2.71
C TYR A 111 0.55 -12.99 -2.37
N MET A 112 0.52 -13.40 -1.10
CA MET A 112 -0.29 -14.55 -0.66
C MET A 112 -1.79 -14.34 -0.87
N ALA A 113 -2.29 -13.10 -0.71
CA ALA A 113 -3.68 -12.78 -1.03
C ALA A 113 -3.99 -12.96 -2.53
N VAL A 114 -3.06 -12.57 -3.42
CA VAL A 114 -3.23 -12.80 -4.88
C VAL A 114 -3.19 -14.30 -5.21
N LYS A 115 -2.31 -15.06 -4.59
CA LYS A 115 -2.27 -16.53 -4.74
C LYS A 115 -3.53 -17.20 -4.21
N TRP A 116 -4.05 -16.74 -3.08
CA TRP A 116 -5.33 -17.21 -2.57
C TRP A 116 -6.46 -16.98 -3.59
N LEU A 117 -6.49 -15.81 -4.24
CA LEU A 117 -7.47 -15.54 -5.29
C LEU A 117 -7.36 -16.54 -6.45
N ALA A 118 -6.14 -16.89 -6.88
CA ALA A 118 -5.92 -17.90 -7.92
C ALA A 118 -6.46 -19.28 -7.49
N LEU A 119 -6.22 -19.68 -6.23
CA LEU A 119 -6.78 -20.91 -5.69
C LEU A 119 -8.32 -20.90 -5.65
N GLN A 120 -8.94 -19.76 -5.28
CA GLN A 120 -10.40 -19.62 -5.30
C GLN A 120 -10.96 -19.71 -6.73
N ALA A 121 -10.26 -19.15 -7.71
CA ALA A 121 -10.64 -19.21 -9.11
C ALA A 121 -10.61 -20.67 -9.66
N GLN A 122 -9.62 -21.45 -9.24
CA GLN A 122 -9.51 -22.86 -9.59
C GLN A 122 -10.59 -23.70 -8.89
N ALA A 123 -10.77 -23.51 -7.59
CA ALA A 123 -11.67 -24.32 -6.75
C ALA A 123 -13.16 -23.99 -6.98
N LYS A 124 -13.47 -22.76 -7.41
CA LYS A 124 -14.86 -22.23 -7.57
C LYS A 124 -15.73 -22.42 -6.31
N SER A 125 -15.09 -22.45 -5.14
CA SER A 125 -15.76 -22.81 -3.88
C SER A 125 -16.41 -21.63 -3.16
N ASN A 126 -16.09 -20.40 -3.56
CA ASN A 126 -16.63 -19.18 -2.95
C ASN A 126 -17.63 -18.50 -3.89
N PRO A 127 -18.96 -18.58 -3.65
CA PRO A 127 -20.00 -17.99 -4.51
C PRO A 127 -19.88 -16.46 -4.68
N TRP A 128 -19.27 -15.77 -3.71
CA TRP A 128 -18.99 -14.33 -3.84
C TRP A 128 -18.00 -14.00 -4.94
N LEU A 129 -17.17 -14.96 -5.31
CA LEU A 129 -16.18 -14.84 -6.36
C LEU A 129 -16.63 -15.54 -7.64
N SER A 130 -17.01 -16.82 -7.54
CA SER A 130 -17.33 -17.67 -8.70
C SER A 130 -18.50 -17.14 -9.54
N ASP A 131 -19.46 -16.46 -8.90
CA ASP A 131 -20.69 -16.03 -9.57
C ASP A 131 -20.57 -14.65 -10.26
N VAL A 132 -19.54 -13.85 -9.88
CA VAL A 132 -19.47 -12.44 -10.33
C VAL A 132 -18.09 -12.00 -10.79
N ALA A 133 -16.99 -12.68 -10.39
CA ALA A 133 -15.65 -12.24 -10.70
C ALA A 133 -15.20 -12.73 -12.09
N ASP A 134 -14.69 -11.80 -12.89
CA ASP A 134 -13.92 -12.14 -14.08
C ASP A 134 -12.43 -12.28 -13.70
N PHE A 135 -12.01 -13.51 -13.43
CA PHE A 135 -10.63 -13.81 -13.06
C PHE A 135 -9.62 -13.56 -14.18
N SER A 136 -10.07 -13.39 -15.42
CA SER A 136 -9.21 -13.03 -16.55
C SER A 136 -8.92 -11.53 -16.58
N ARG A 137 -9.55 -10.74 -15.68
CA ARG A 137 -9.51 -9.28 -15.73
C ARG A 137 -9.38 -8.68 -14.32
N ILE A 138 -8.19 -8.86 -13.74
CA ILE A 138 -7.84 -8.37 -12.40
C ILE A 138 -6.94 -7.16 -12.51
N PHE A 139 -7.20 -6.14 -11.68
CA PHE A 139 -6.35 -4.97 -11.50
C PHE A 139 -5.90 -4.89 -10.05
N ILE A 140 -4.63 -4.52 -9.84
CA ILE A 140 -4.07 -4.33 -8.50
C ILE A 140 -3.94 -2.83 -8.26
N SER A 141 -4.57 -2.33 -7.21
CA SER A 141 -4.54 -0.92 -6.84
C SER A 141 -3.96 -0.72 -5.46
N GLY A 142 -3.21 0.36 -5.27
CA GLY A 142 -2.70 0.72 -3.96
C GLY A 142 -2.40 2.21 -3.82
N SER A 143 -2.65 2.74 -2.63
CA SER A 143 -2.36 4.12 -2.26
C SER A 143 -1.18 4.18 -1.30
N SER A 144 -0.25 5.12 -1.48
CA SER A 144 0.88 5.35 -0.58
C SER A 144 1.71 4.07 -0.36
N ALA A 145 1.76 3.52 0.84
CA ALA A 145 2.36 2.21 1.13
C ALA A 145 1.78 1.10 0.24
N GLY A 146 0.46 1.11 0.01
CA GLY A 146 -0.19 0.18 -0.92
C GLY A 146 0.29 0.35 -2.36
N GLY A 147 0.61 1.57 -2.80
CA GLY A 147 1.23 1.85 -4.11
C GLY A 147 2.63 1.26 -4.23
N ASN A 148 3.43 1.31 -3.16
CA ASN A 148 4.72 0.63 -3.08
C ASN A 148 4.54 -0.90 -3.15
N ILE A 149 3.58 -1.46 -2.41
CA ILE A 149 3.26 -2.90 -2.46
C ILE A 149 2.83 -3.30 -3.87
N ALA A 150 1.94 -2.55 -4.51
CA ALA A 150 1.48 -2.82 -5.88
C ALA A 150 2.64 -2.81 -6.89
N HIS A 151 3.59 -1.87 -6.77
CA HIS A 151 4.81 -1.86 -7.56
C HIS A 151 5.64 -3.14 -7.36
N ASN A 152 5.88 -3.54 -6.12
CA ASN A 152 6.66 -4.75 -5.83
C ASN A 152 5.96 -6.02 -6.35
N LEU A 153 4.63 -6.08 -6.29
CA LEU A 153 3.86 -7.16 -6.91
C LEU A 153 4.01 -7.15 -8.43
N ALA A 154 3.96 -5.98 -9.08
CA ALA A 154 4.17 -5.87 -10.53
C ALA A 154 5.54 -6.38 -10.96
N VAL A 155 6.59 -6.03 -10.23
CA VAL A 155 7.96 -6.48 -10.49
C VAL A 155 8.13 -7.98 -10.26
N ARG A 156 7.48 -8.52 -9.23
CA ARG A 156 7.54 -9.95 -8.87
C ARG A 156 6.78 -10.82 -9.85
N LEU A 157 5.56 -10.43 -10.20
CA LEU A 157 4.71 -11.21 -11.09
C LEU A 157 5.15 -11.12 -12.55
N GLY A 158 5.60 -9.93 -13.00
CA GLY A 158 5.85 -9.67 -14.41
C GLY A 158 4.57 -9.72 -15.26
N ALA A 159 4.64 -9.23 -16.48
CA ALA A 159 3.49 -9.25 -17.38
C ALA A 159 3.17 -10.67 -17.84
N GLY A 160 1.89 -11.01 -17.82
CA GLY A 160 1.40 -12.28 -18.37
C GLY A 160 1.86 -13.52 -17.60
N SER A 161 2.27 -13.41 -16.36
CA SER A 161 2.71 -14.54 -15.53
C SER A 161 1.66 -15.66 -15.48
N GLY A 162 2.05 -16.89 -15.84
CA GLY A 162 1.22 -18.08 -15.70
C GLY A 162 1.11 -18.61 -14.26
N GLU A 163 1.87 -18.04 -13.34
CA GLU A 163 1.92 -18.47 -11.93
C GLU A 163 0.56 -18.36 -11.22
N LEU A 164 -0.28 -17.45 -11.67
CA LEU A 164 -1.59 -17.16 -11.08
C LEU A 164 -2.76 -17.80 -11.85
N ASP A 165 -2.52 -18.69 -12.81
CA ASP A 165 -3.60 -19.29 -13.59
C ASP A 165 -4.75 -19.82 -12.71
N PRO A 166 -6.04 -19.51 -13.02
CA PRO A 166 -6.54 -18.78 -14.20
C PRO A 166 -6.64 -17.25 -14.03
N VAL A 167 -6.13 -16.68 -12.94
CA VAL A 167 -6.14 -15.25 -12.69
C VAL A 167 -5.17 -14.53 -13.63
N ARG A 168 -5.64 -13.43 -14.24
CA ARG A 168 -4.85 -12.57 -15.11
C ARG A 168 -4.86 -11.14 -14.59
N VAL A 169 -3.70 -10.64 -14.18
CA VAL A 169 -3.52 -9.21 -13.88
C VAL A 169 -3.43 -8.48 -15.22
N ARG A 170 -4.20 -7.41 -15.36
CA ARG A 170 -4.26 -6.58 -16.58
C ARG A 170 -3.62 -5.22 -16.41
N GLY A 171 -3.40 -4.80 -15.17
CA GLY A 171 -2.75 -3.53 -14.90
C GLY A 171 -2.72 -3.18 -13.42
N TYR A 172 -2.00 -2.11 -13.15
CA TYR A 172 -1.75 -1.62 -11.79
C TYR A 172 -2.14 -0.15 -11.68
N VAL A 173 -2.78 0.22 -10.56
CA VAL A 173 -3.12 1.61 -10.22
C VAL A 173 -2.33 2.02 -8.99
N LEU A 174 -1.34 2.88 -9.17
CA LEU A 174 -0.44 3.37 -8.13
C LEU A 174 -0.82 4.81 -7.77
N LEU A 175 -1.42 5.00 -6.61
CA LEU A 175 -1.85 6.31 -6.13
C LEU A 175 -0.84 6.85 -5.12
N ALA A 176 -0.10 7.88 -5.50
CA ALA A 176 0.96 8.50 -4.69
C ALA A 176 1.88 7.44 -4.04
N PRO A 177 2.47 6.50 -4.83
CA PRO A 177 3.23 5.38 -4.27
C PRO A 177 4.35 5.86 -3.36
N PHE A 178 4.43 5.24 -2.17
CA PHE A 178 5.41 5.60 -1.15
C PHE A 178 6.77 5.02 -1.51
N PHE A 179 7.50 5.73 -2.37
CA PHE A 179 8.88 5.40 -2.75
C PHE A 179 9.88 6.18 -1.90
N GLY A 180 11.06 5.60 -1.69
CA GLY A 180 12.15 6.21 -0.95
C GLY A 180 13.43 6.36 -1.78
N GLY A 181 14.51 6.68 -1.11
CA GLY A 181 15.85 6.88 -1.63
C GLY A 181 16.63 7.75 -0.67
N THR A 182 17.95 7.55 -0.57
CA THR A 182 18.82 8.30 0.36
C THR A 182 19.05 9.75 -0.08
N ALA A 183 19.05 10.02 -1.39
CA ALA A 183 19.11 11.37 -1.92
C ALA A 183 17.73 12.02 -1.88
N LEU A 184 17.60 13.19 -1.24
CA LEU A 184 16.38 13.96 -1.22
C LEU A 184 16.05 14.49 -2.61
N THR A 185 14.78 14.41 -2.97
CA THR A 185 14.24 15.12 -4.13
C THR A 185 13.95 16.58 -3.78
N ARG A 186 13.70 17.39 -4.79
CA ARG A 186 13.35 18.80 -4.57
C ARG A 186 12.01 18.94 -3.81
N SER A 187 10.99 18.14 -4.16
CA SER A 187 9.71 18.17 -3.47
C SER A 187 9.82 17.75 -1.99
N GLU A 188 10.75 16.85 -1.65
CA GLU A 188 11.02 16.47 -0.25
C GLU A 188 11.80 17.55 0.51
N ALA A 189 12.79 18.18 -0.13
CA ALA A 189 13.65 19.20 0.48
C ALA A 189 12.94 20.56 0.66
N GLU A 190 12.13 20.96 -0.30
CA GLU A 190 11.46 22.27 -0.34
C GLU A 190 9.97 22.21 0.05
N GLY A 191 9.42 21.01 0.29
CA GLY A 191 8.00 20.83 0.62
C GLY A 191 7.59 21.48 1.94
N PRO A 192 6.30 21.83 2.10
CA PRO A 192 5.82 22.51 3.29
C PRO A 192 5.94 21.61 4.54
N LYS A 193 6.48 22.18 5.63
CA LYS A 193 6.69 21.46 6.90
C LYS A 193 5.37 21.07 7.59
N ASP A 194 4.31 21.81 7.32
CA ASP A 194 2.96 21.59 7.82
C ASP A 194 2.10 20.71 6.90
N ALA A 195 2.67 20.15 5.81
CA ALA A 195 1.99 19.20 4.98
C ALA A 195 1.48 17.99 5.79
N PHE A 196 0.35 17.41 5.36
CA PHE A 196 -0.20 16.20 5.96
C PHE A 196 0.85 15.07 6.03
N LEU A 197 1.54 14.80 4.92
CA LEU A 197 2.72 13.95 4.86
C LEU A 197 3.95 14.84 4.69
N ASN A 198 4.59 15.20 5.79
CA ASN A 198 5.83 15.97 5.80
C ASN A 198 7.07 15.07 5.84
N TRP A 199 8.26 15.67 5.68
CA TRP A 199 9.51 14.91 5.66
C TRP A 199 9.78 14.13 6.94
N GLU A 200 9.45 14.69 8.11
CA GLU A 200 9.63 14.00 9.39
C GLU A 200 8.83 12.68 9.46
N LEU A 201 7.60 12.69 8.95
CA LEU A 201 6.78 11.48 8.87
C LEU A 201 7.31 10.48 7.83
N ILE A 202 7.77 10.97 6.67
CA ILE A 202 8.36 10.11 5.63
C ILE A 202 9.58 9.36 6.20
N ASP A 203 10.51 10.09 6.83
CA ASP A 203 11.69 9.51 7.47
C ASP A 203 11.30 8.49 8.55
N ARG A 204 10.37 8.86 9.44
CA ARG A 204 9.88 8.00 10.52
C ARG A 204 9.27 6.72 9.98
N PHE A 205 8.39 6.81 8.99
CA PHE A 205 7.76 5.63 8.39
C PHE A 205 8.80 4.69 7.78
N TRP A 206 9.82 5.21 7.11
CA TRP A 206 10.89 4.37 6.58
C TRP A 206 11.72 3.73 7.69
N ARG A 207 12.15 4.48 8.70
CA ARG A 207 12.90 3.93 9.84
C ARG A 207 12.16 2.80 10.55
N LEU A 208 10.85 2.87 10.61
CA LEU A 208 10.00 1.85 11.24
C LEU A 208 9.68 0.67 10.31
N SER A 209 9.76 0.83 8.98
CA SER A 209 9.27 -0.17 8.02
C SER A 209 10.35 -0.96 7.30
N ILE A 210 11.50 -0.37 7.02
CA ILE A 210 12.61 -1.07 6.32
C ILE A 210 13.27 -2.09 7.24
N PRO A 211 13.92 -3.14 6.70
CA PRO A 211 14.70 -4.08 7.50
C PRO A 211 15.77 -3.35 8.33
N ILE A 212 16.04 -3.85 9.52
CA ILE A 212 17.00 -3.22 10.44
C ILE A 212 18.40 -3.23 9.79
N GLY A 213 19.07 -2.07 9.80
CA GLY A 213 20.39 -1.88 9.20
C GLY A 213 20.40 -1.49 7.73
N GLU A 214 19.22 -1.53 7.07
CA GLU A 214 19.06 -1.10 5.68
C GLU A 214 18.75 0.40 5.57
N THR A 215 18.96 0.94 4.37
CA THR A 215 18.67 2.35 4.05
C THR A 215 17.45 2.47 3.15
N THR A 216 17.01 3.70 2.90
CA THR A 216 15.94 3.98 1.94
C THR A 216 16.30 3.72 0.47
N ASP A 217 17.53 3.26 0.18
CA ASP A 217 17.94 2.72 -1.13
C ASP A 217 17.69 1.21 -1.26
N HIS A 218 17.11 0.58 -0.23
CA HIS A 218 16.73 -0.83 -0.29
C HIS A 218 15.76 -1.08 -1.47
N PRO A 219 15.88 -2.22 -2.22
CA PRO A 219 15.09 -2.50 -3.42
C PRO A 219 13.58 -2.44 -3.25
N LEU A 220 13.07 -2.81 -2.07
CA LEU A 220 11.62 -2.76 -1.78
C LEU A 220 11.10 -1.34 -1.53
N VAL A 221 11.98 -0.35 -1.49
CA VAL A 221 11.70 1.05 -1.16
C VAL A 221 12.01 1.97 -2.32
N ASN A 222 13.21 1.83 -2.89
CA ASN A 222 13.68 2.62 -4.02
C ASN A 222 13.69 1.76 -5.29
N PRO A 223 12.73 1.95 -6.22
CA PRO A 223 12.67 1.19 -7.47
C PRO A 223 13.93 1.32 -8.35
N PHE A 224 14.73 2.37 -8.11
CA PHE A 224 15.97 2.67 -8.85
C PHE A 224 17.20 2.72 -7.95
N GLY A 225 17.12 2.10 -6.79
CA GLY A 225 18.26 1.95 -5.89
C GLY A 225 19.41 1.14 -6.53
N PRO A 226 20.63 1.24 -5.97
CA PRO A 226 21.83 0.66 -6.58
C PRO A 226 21.77 -0.87 -6.74
N VAL A 227 20.94 -1.55 -5.93
CA VAL A 227 20.76 -3.01 -5.97
C VAL A 227 19.35 -3.41 -6.39
N SER A 228 18.55 -2.45 -6.87
CA SER A 228 17.19 -2.71 -7.33
C SER A 228 17.18 -3.46 -8.66
N PRO A 229 16.13 -4.27 -8.94
CA PRO A 229 15.98 -4.93 -10.22
C PRO A 229 16.01 -3.94 -11.38
N ASN A 230 16.65 -4.32 -12.48
CA ASN A 230 16.62 -3.50 -13.71
C ASN A 230 15.21 -3.55 -14.32
N LEU A 231 14.41 -2.49 -14.12
CA LEU A 231 13.04 -2.38 -14.62
C LEU A 231 12.97 -2.19 -16.15
N GLU A 232 14.05 -1.74 -16.79
CA GLU A 232 14.12 -1.64 -18.24
C GLU A 232 13.94 -3.01 -18.90
N SER A 233 14.60 -4.04 -18.35
CA SER A 233 14.54 -5.41 -18.85
C SER A 233 13.31 -6.21 -18.37
N LYS A 234 12.53 -5.68 -17.43
CA LYS A 234 11.33 -6.34 -16.92
C LYS A 234 10.16 -6.14 -17.87
N ASP A 235 9.40 -7.18 -18.12
CA ASP A 235 8.09 -7.04 -18.74
C ASP A 235 7.06 -6.71 -17.67
N LEU A 236 6.35 -5.59 -17.82
CA LEU A 236 5.41 -5.06 -16.85
C LEU A 236 4.05 -4.79 -17.51
N ASP A 237 2.99 -5.20 -16.82
CA ASP A 237 1.64 -4.84 -17.22
C ASP A 237 1.41 -3.31 -17.18
N PRO A 238 0.39 -2.80 -17.89
CA PRO A 238 0.06 -1.38 -17.89
C PRO A 238 -0.09 -0.78 -16.49
N MET A 239 0.31 0.48 -16.31
CA MET A 239 0.23 1.18 -15.03
C MET A 239 -0.42 2.55 -15.18
N LEU A 240 -1.39 2.85 -14.30
CA LEU A 240 -1.83 4.20 -14.01
C LEU A 240 -1.11 4.70 -12.76
N VAL A 241 -0.36 5.78 -12.87
CA VAL A 241 0.42 6.38 -11.78
C VAL A 241 -0.09 7.79 -11.52
N VAL A 242 -0.61 8.03 -10.33
CA VAL A 242 -1.24 9.30 -9.94
C VAL A 242 -0.55 9.91 -8.75
N VAL A 243 -0.40 11.24 -8.73
CA VAL A 243 0.15 11.97 -7.59
C VAL A 243 -0.43 13.39 -7.53
N GLY A 244 -0.42 14.03 -6.37
CA GLY A 244 -0.73 15.45 -6.23
C GLY A 244 0.50 16.34 -6.47
N SER A 245 0.34 17.51 -7.09
CA SER A 245 1.48 18.40 -7.36
C SER A 245 2.09 19.04 -6.10
N SER A 246 1.34 19.05 -4.99
CA SER A 246 1.80 19.49 -3.67
C SER A 246 2.17 18.32 -2.73
N ASP A 247 2.29 17.10 -3.25
CA ASP A 247 2.75 15.93 -2.50
C ASP A 247 4.28 15.93 -2.43
N LEU A 248 4.85 15.69 -1.24
CA LEU A 248 6.31 15.59 -1.08
C LEU A 248 6.91 14.43 -1.90
N LEU A 249 6.15 13.38 -2.17
CA LEU A 249 6.59 12.24 -2.98
C LEU A 249 6.52 12.50 -4.48
N ARG A 250 5.98 13.65 -4.92
CA ARG A 250 5.73 14.00 -6.33
C ARG A 250 6.92 13.72 -7.23
N ASP A 251 8.11 14.21 -6.88
CA ASP A 251 9.27 14.11 -7.76
C ASP A 251 9.74 12.66 -7.94
N ARG A 252 9.65 11.81 -6.89
CA ARG A 252 9.95 10.37 -7.00
C ARG A 252 8.94 9.67 -7.90
N VAL A 253 7.67 9.96 -7.73
CA VAL A 253 6.59 9.38 -8.52
C VAL A 253 6.69 9.79 -9.99
N LYS A 254 7.01 11.07 -10.24
CA LYS A 254 7.23 11.61 -11.58
C LYS A 254 8.46 10.99 -12.26
N ASP A 255 9.58 10.87 -11.54
CA ASP A 255 10.78 10.21 -12.07
C ASP A 255 10.51 8.73 -12.39
N TYR A 256 9.80 8.03 -11.51
CA TYR A 256 9.37 6.65 -11.73
C TYR A 256 8.59 6.50 -13.04
N ALA A 257 7.53 7.27 -13.22
CA ALA A 257 6.71 7.21 -14.42
C ALA A 257 7.50 7.61 -15.68
N LYS A 258 8.35 8.65 -15.58
CA LYS A 258 9.20 9.13 -16.67
C LYS A 258 10.17 8.05 -17.14
N LYS A 259 10.88 7.40 -16.23
CA LYS A 259 11.84 6.34 -16.57
C LYS A 259 11.16 5.14 -17.21
N LEU A 260 10.06 4.66 -16.64
CA LEU A 260 9.31 3.54 -17.23
C LEU A 260 8.80 3.87 -18.64
N LYS A 261 8.25 5.08 -18.85
CA LYS A 261 7.85 5.54 -20.20
C LYS A 261 9.05 5.60 -21.15
N GLY A 262 10.19 6.10 -20.68
CA GLY A 262 11.43 6.16 -21.44
C GLY A 262 11.93 4.79 -21.91
N TRP A 263 11.62 3.74 -21.17
CA TRP A 263 11.90 2.34 -21.51
C TRP A 263 10.76 1.66 -22.26
N GLY A 264 9.80 2.43 -22.78
CA GLY A 264 8.71 1.90 -23.59
C GLY A 264 7.62 1.15 -22.81
N LYS A 265 7.61 1.26 -21.46
CA LYS A 265 6.54 0.64 -20.66
C LYS A 265 5.24 1.41 -20.81
N LYS A 266 4.12 0.71 -20.76
CA LYS A 266 2.77 1.26 -20.81
C LYS A 266 2.44 1.93 -19.46
N VAL A 267 2.74 3.22 -19.31
CA VAL A 267 2.46 3.98 -18.09
C VAL A 267 1.67 5.23 -18.44
N GLU A 268 0.53 5.39 -17.82
CA GLU A 268 -0.21 6.64 -17.76
C GLU A 268 0.19 7.38 -16.47
N TYR A 269 0.56 8.66 -16.58
CA TYR A 269 0.93 9.49 -15.44
C TYR A 269 0.02 10.69 -15.38
N VAL A 270 -0.60 10.90 -14.21
CA VAL A 270 -1.51 12.03 -13.96
C VAL A 270 -1.08 12.75 -12.68
N GLU A 271 -0.94 14.07 -12.78
CA GLU A 271 -0.62 14.94 -11.66
C GLU A 271 -1.83 15.85 -11.38
N PHE A 272 -2.36 15.79 -10.15
CA PHE A 272 -3.48 16.63 -9.71
C PHE A 272 -2.96 17.95 -9.13
N GLU A 273 -3.28 19.06 -9.78
CA GLU A 273 -2.74 20.37 -9.41
C GLU A 273 -3.20 20.82 -8.02
N GLY A 274 -2.25 21.29 -7.20
CA GLY A 274 -2.48 21.78 -5.84
C GLY A 274 -2.85 20.73 -4.81
N LYS A 275 -2.92 19.44 -5.18
CA LYS A 275 -3.33 18.37 -4.26
C LYS A 275 -2.16 17.82 -3.46
N GLN A 276 -2.43 17.56 -2.19
CA GLN A 276 -1.49 16.93 -1.25
C GLN A 276 -1.61 15.40 -1.28
N HIS A 277 -0.72 14.73 -0.54
CA HIS A 277 -0.72 13.30 -0.37
C HIS A 277 -2.06 12.75 0.13
N GLY A 278 -2.63 11.77 -0.59
CA GLY A 278 -3.86 11.10 -0.20
C GLY A 278 -5.13 11.97 -0.28
N PHE A 279 -5.15 13.03 -1.09
CA PHE A 279 -6.28 13.97 -1.21
C PHE A 279 -7.63 13.28 -1.39
N PHE A 280 -7.68 12.20 -2.13
CA PHE A 280 -8.89 11.40 -2.39
C PHE A 280 -9.40 10.62 -1.17
N ASN A 281 -8.57 10.41 -0.15
CA ASN A 281 -8.99 9.84 1.14
C ASN A 281 -9.42 10.94 2.12
N ILE A 282 -8.83 12.13 2.00
CA ILE A 282 -9.13 13.28 2.86
C ILE A 282 -10.50 13.87 2.50
N ASP A 283 -10.74 14.02 1.19
CA ASP A 283 -12.02 14.51 0.65
C ASP A 283 -12.50 13.59 -0.48
N PRO A 284 -13.11 12.45 -0.13
CA PRO A 284 -13.49 11.42 -1.09
C PRO A 284 -14.65 11.82 -2.02
N ILE A 285 -15.37 12.91 -1.72
CA ILE A 285 -16.49 13.39 -2.53
C ILE A 285 -16.19 14.68 -3.29
N SER A 286 -14.91 15.10 -3.32
CA SER A 286 -14.50 16.27 -4.08
C SER A 286 -14.52 16.02 -5.60
N PRO A 287 -14.65 17.08 -6.42
CA PRO A 287 -14.55 16.95 -7.88
C PRO A 287 -13.27 16.28 -8.37
N ASP A 288 -12.14 16.50 -7.67
CA ASP A 288 -10.86 15.85 -8.00
C ASP A 288 -10.89 14.35 -7.69
N SER A 289 -11.57 13.95 -6.61
CA SER A 289 -11.77 12.53 -6.29
C SER A 289 -12.71 11.87 -7.29
N ASP A 290 -13.73 12.58 -7.79
CA ASP A 290 -14.59 12.09 -8.87
C ASP A 290 -13.81 11.94 -10.17
N GLN A 291 -12.96 12.93 -10.51
CA GLN A 291 -12.08 12.83 -11.67
C GLN A 291 -11.11 11.66 -11.56
N LEU A 292 -10.54 11.41 -10.37
CA LEU A 292 -9.69 10.24 -10.14
C LEU A 292 -10.45 8.93 -10.41
N MET A 293 -11.70 8.80 -9.94
CA MET A 293 -12.51 7.62 -10.20
C MET A 293 -12.78 7.41 -11.69
N LEU A 294 -13.04 8.50 -12.44
CA LEU A 294 -13.19 8.45 -13.90
C LEU A 294 -11.92 7.97 -14.60
N LEU A 295 -10.75 8.46 -14.19
CA LEU A 295 -9.46 8.02 -14.74
C LEU A 295 -9.19 6.53 -14.46
N ILE A 296 -9.46 6.07 -13.24
CA ILE A 296 -9.32 4.65 -12.89
C ILE A 296 -10.27 3.80 -13.74
N LYS A 297 -11.53 4.24 -13.89
CA LYS A 297 -12.52 3.54 -14.72
C LYS A 297 -12.09 3.48 -16.18
N GLN A 298 -11.59 4.56 -16.74
CA GLN A 298 -11.08 4.61 -18.10
C GLN A 298 -9.90 3.64 -18.27
N PHE A 299 -8.90 3.73 -17.38
CA PHE A 299 -7.74 2.83 -17.40
C PHE A 299 -8.14 1.35 -17.37
N ILE A 300 -9.06 0.99 -16.48
CA ILE A 300 -9.59 -0.38 -16.38
C ILE A 300 -10.34 -0.78 -17.66
N THR A 301 -11.03 0.14 -18.31
CA THR A 301 -11.80 -0.15 -19.54
C THR A 301 -10.90 -0.38 -20.75
N GLU A 302 -9.76 0.33 -20.82
CA GLU A 302 -8.85 0.31 -21.95
C GLU A 302 -7.83 -0.86 -21.90
N ASN A 303 -7.68 -1.53 -20.73
CA ASN A 303 -6.73 -2.61 -20.52
C ASN A 303 -7.43 -3.89 -20.04
#